data_bd5ab0999386d8bea0f0bcfc52ebc54e
#
_entry.id   bd5ab0999386d8bea0f0bcfc52ebc54e
#
_cell.length_a   1.000
_cell.length_b   1.000
_cell.length_c   1.000
_cell.angle_alpha   90.00
_cell.angle_beta   90.00
_cell.angle_gamma   90.00
#
_symmetry.space_group_name_H-M   'P 1'
#
loop_
_entity.id
_entity.type
_entity.pdbx_description
1 polymer ?
#
loop_
_entity_poly.entity_id
_entity_poly.type
_entity_poly.pdbx_seq_one_letter_code
_entity_poly.pdbx_strand_id
1 'polypeptide(L)'
;MSSERSATIAQGMQALAARHMVRAAELLREAAAGDPPEDFPWLGLANAELALGRNDAAEAAVDRQLDRAIRDVGALLLKGLLREQAGDARAATSFYRTALAQIAFDGQIPPALRQLAARGEAFVAASAGDFTSHLLAELGDELSSTMQEAVELLTGKRQIYLQEPKVFYYPGLPQRRFWGPEEFPWLEDMLGHLPAMQAELAEVIETGDAGFDPYVRHDPNRPAPANHLLGKEDWSALHFWRDGSVVEENAARCPATMAALACAPLPQIPGRSPNAHWSSLLPGTHIKPHSGMLNTRLICHIPILTAPDCWLRVGSETRGWEPGVPLVFDDSIEHEAKNDGSQRRVVLLFEIWRPEIPEEDRAAIARIFQAIGSYSSG
;
A
#
# COMPACT_ATOMS: atom_id res chain seq x y z
N MET A 1 -26.32 16.78 -48.48
CA MET A 1 -25.71 17.38 -47.26
C MET A 1 -25.02 16.37 -46.34
N SER A 2 -25.65 15.27 -45.90
CA SER A 2 -24.97 14.26 -45.03
C SER A 2 -23.80 13.55 -45.73
N SER A 3 -23.97 13.06 -46.96
CA SER A 3 -22.93 12.33 -47.71
C SER A 3 -21.71 13.20 -48.07
N GLU A 4 -21.92 14.44 -48.39
CA GLU A 4 -20.86 15.40 -48.75
C GLU A 4 -20.00 15.78 -47.52
N ARG A 5 -20.65 16.02 -46.38
CA ARG A 5 -19.96 16.27 -45.12
C ARG A 5 -19.13 15.07 -44.67
N SER A 6 -19.67 13.84 -44.75
CA SER A 6 -18.92 12.63 -44.43
C SER A 6 -17.69 12.45 -45.33
N ALA A 7 -17.79 12.79 -46.62
CA ALA A 7 -16.64 12.76 -47.52
C ALA A 7 -15.59 13.82 -47.15
N THR A 8 -16.01 15.03 -46.75
CA THR A 8 -15.10 16.09 -46.27
C THR A 8 -14.38 15.67 -45.01
N ILE A 9 -15.06 15.04 -44.03
CA ILE A 9 -14.46 14.48 -42.82
C ILE A 9 -13.39 13.42 -43.18
N ALA A 10 -13.74 12.46 -44.05
CA ALA A 10 -12.81 11.41 -44.46
C ALA A 10 -11.55 11.98 -45.14
N GLN A 11 -11.71 12.96 -46.02
CA GLN A 11 -10.59 13.66 -46.66
C GLN A 11 -9.74 14.42 -45.64
N GLY A 12 -10.37 15.09 -44.66
CA GLY A 12 -9.67 15.78 -43.58
C GLY A 12 -8.83 14.83 -42.73
N MET A 13 -9.39 13.68 -42.33
CA MET A 13 -8.65 12.65 -41.58
C MET A 13 -7.55 12.02 -42.41
N GLN A 14 -7.75 11.81 -43.72
CA GLN A 14 -6.68 11.35 -44.61
C GLN A 14 -5.54 12.37 -44.72
N ALA A 15 -5.85 13.64 -44.84
CA ALA A 15 -4.87 14.75 -44.86
C ALA A 15 -4.07 14.77 -43.52
N LEU A 16 -4.76 14.58 -42.39
CA LEU A 16 -4.12 14.48 -41.06
C LEU A 16 -3.14 13.31 -41.00
N ALA A 17 -3.55 12.14 -41.45
CA ALA A 17 -2.69 10.96 -41.49
C ALA A 17 -1.46 11.16 -42.40
N ALA A 18 -1.64 11.89 -43.54
CA ALA A 18 -0.56 12.28 -44.43
C ALA A 18 0.29 13.46 -43.94
N ARG A 19 0.03 13.98 -42.71
CA ARG A 19 0.70 15.14 -42.10
C ARG A 19 0.52 16.45 -42.89
N HIS A 20 -0.53 16.59 -43.72
CA HIS A 20 -0.89 17.80 -44.40
C HIS A 20 -1.78 18.70 -43.50
N MET A 21 -1.21 19.23 -42.42
CA MET A 21 -1.95 19.85 -41.29
C MET A 21 -2.86 21.02 -41.72
N VAL A 22 -2.38 21.87 -42.64
CA VAL A 22 -3.20 23.00 -43.16
C VAL A 22 -4.48 22.48 -43.81
N ARG A 23 -4.34 21.51 -44.74
CA ARG A 23 -5.46 20.93 -45.43
C ARG A 23 -6.40 20.15 -44.52
N ALA A 24 -5.86 19.43 -43.57
CA ALA A 24 -6.62 18.72 -42.53
C ALA A 24 -7.48 19.69 -41.70
N ALA A 25 -6.89 20.77 -41.20
CA ALA A 25 -7.59 21.77 -40.40
C ALA A 25 -8.67 22.51 -41.20
N GLU A 26 -8.43 22.83 -42.47
CA GLU A 26 -9.43 23.46 -43.35
C GLU A 26 -10.66 22.56 -43.55
N LEU A 27 -10.42 21.30 -43.97
CA LEU A 27 -11.50 20.36 -44.25
C LEU A 27 -12.29 20.00 -42.98
N LEU A 28 -11.59 19.76 -41.87
CA LEU A 28 -12.26 19.42 -40.61
C LEU A 28 -13.03 20.63 -40.04
N ARG A 29 -12.53 21.88 -40.15
CA ARG A 29 -13.29 23.08 -39.77
C ARG A 29 -14.53 23.28 -40.62
N GLU A 30 -14.42 23.09 -41.95
CA GLU A 30 -15.56 23.14 -42.86
C GLU A 30 -16.64 22.14 -42.46
N ALA A 31 -16.23 20.90 -42.20
CA ALA A 31 -17.15 19.83 -41.77
C ALA A 31 -17.72 20.03 -40.36
N ALA A 32 -17.02 20.74 -39.48
CA ALA A 32 -17.47 21.08 -38.12
C ALA A 32 -18.47 22.24 -38.09
N ALA A 33 -18.58 23.01 -39.18
CA ALA A 33 -19.49 24.15 -39.22
C ALA A 33 -20.96 23.73 -39.20
N GLY A 34 -21.75 24.45 -38.44
CA GLY A 34 -23.17 24.19 -38.24
C GLY A 34 -23.44 23.06 -37.23
N ASP A 35 -24.11 22.00 -37.67
CA ASP A 35 -24.47 20.84 -36.83
C ASP A 35 -23.64 19.60 -37.25
N PRO A 36 -22.47 19.42 -36.68
CA PRO A 36 -21.61 18.28 -36.99
C PRO A 36 -22.20 16.97 -36.48
N PRO A 37 -21.90 15.81 -37.12
CA PRO A 37 -22.39 14.52 -36.69
C PRO A 37 -21.88 14.17 -35.27
N GLU A 38 -22.61 13.33 -34.60
CA GLU A 38 -22.29 12.94 -33.21
C GLU A 38 -20.91 12.26 -33.07
N ASP A 39 -20.46 11.56 -34.11
CA ASP A 39 -19.15 10.91 -34.20
C ASP A 39 -18.07 11.79 -34.87
N PHE A 40 -18.26 13.09 -34.93
CA PHE A 40 -17.27 14.00 -35.52
C PHE A 40 -15.91 13.89 -34.82
N PRO A 41 -14.79 13.76 -35.57
CA PRO A 41 -13.45 13.52 -35.01
C PRO A 41 -12.81 14.80 -34.46
N TRP A 42 -13.33 15.33 -33.35
CA TRP A 42 -12.85 16.56 -32.72
C TRP A 42 -11.37 16.52 -32.37
N LEU A 43 -10.86 15.37 -31.93
CA LEU A 43 -9.41 15.22 -31.65
C LEU A 43 -8.56 15.28 -32.91
N GLY A 44 -9.11 14.88 -34.07
CA GLY A 44 -8.46 15.05 -35.36
C GLY A 44 -8.28 16.53 -35.70
N LEU A 45 -9.35 17.34 -35.53
CA LEU A 45 -9.28 18.78 -35.70
C LEU A 45 -8.31 19.41 -34.68
N ALA A 46 -8.41 19.07 -33.42
CA ALA A 46 -7.53 19.59 -32.39
C ALA A 46 -6.04 19.34 -32.70
N ASN A 47 -5.70 18.13 -33.14
CA ASN A 47 -4.32 17.78 -33.50
C ASN A 47 -3.82 18.59 -34.72
N ALA A 48 -4.67 18.80 -35.72
CA ALA A 48 -4.31 19.60 -36.87
C ALA A 48 -4.07 21.07 -36.50
N GLU A 49 -4.95 21.67 -35.69
CA GLU A 49 -4.80 23.05 -35.19
C GLU A 49 -3.59 23.23 -34.29
N LEU A 50 -3.35 22.29 -33.39
CA LEU A 50 -2.18 22.29 -32.52
C LEU A 50 -0.87 22.23 -33.31
N ALA A 51 -0.79 21.37 -34.33
CA ALA A 51 0.36 21.27 -35.20
C ALA A 51 0.63 22.58 -36.01
N LEU A 52 -0.38 23.43 -36.17
CA LEU A 52 -0.28 24.75 -36.79
C LEU A 52 -0.01 25.88 -35.79
N GLY A 53 0.16 25.55 -34.48
CA GLY A 53 0.34 26.53 -33.43
C GLY A 53 -0.93 27.33 -33.08
N ARG A 54 -2.09 26.87 -33.50
CA ARG A 54 -3.38 27.53 -33.26
C ARG A 54 -4.03 26.98 -32.00
N ASN A 55 -3.41 27.25 -30.86
CA ASN A 55 -3.75 26.64 -29.59
C ASN A 55 -5.20 26.90 -29.16
N ASP A 56 -5.74 28.09 -29.35
CA ASP A 56 -7.14 28.41 -28.98
C ASP A 56 -8.14 27.59 -29.80
N ALA A 57 -7.87 27.39 -31.08
CA ALA A 57 -8.71 26.57 -31.94
C ALA A 57 -8.61 25.07 -31.60
N ALA A 58 -7.41 24.62 -31.27
CA ALA A 58 -7.19 23.27 -30.81
C ALA A 58 -7.93 23.01 -29.48
N GLU A 59 -7.86 23.97 -28.55
CA GLU A 59 -8.53 23.88 -27.26
C GLU A 59 -10.05 23.84 -27.40
N ALA A 60 -10.62 24.69 -28.24
CA ALA A 60 -12.05 24.68 -28.53
C ALA A 60 -12.53 23.34 -29.12
N ALA A 61 -11.73 22.69 -29.97
CA ALA A 61 -12.03 21.37 -30.50
C ALA A 61 -11.92 20.27 -29.39
N VAL A 62 -10.92 20.35 -28.50
CA VAL A 62 -10.80 19.46 -27.36
C VAL A 62 -11.99 19.58 -26.42
N ASP A 63 -12.45 20.81 -26.15
CA ASP A 63 -13.62 21.06 -25.29
C ASP A 63 -14.89 20.43 -25.87
N ARG A 64 -15.08 20.50 -27.20
CA ARG A 64 -16.18 19.79 -27.87
C ARG A 64 -16.12 18.26 -27.70
N GLN A 65 -14.91 17.70 -27.68
CA GLN A 65 -14.75 16.27 -27.38
C GLN A 65 -15.10 15.96 -25.93
N LEU A 66 -14.65 16.78 -24.99
CA LEU A 66 -14.93 16.60 -23.56
C LEU A 66 -16.41 16.80 -23.22
N ASP A 67 -17.12 17.69 -23.91
CA ASP A 67 -18.59 17.85 -23.76
C ASP A 67 -19.34 16.55 -24.08
N ARG A 68 -18.81 15.74 -25.00
CA ARG A 68 -19.41 14.44 -25.40
C ARG A 68 -18.92 13.27 -24.55
N ALA A 69 -17.62 13.27 -24.25
CA ALA A 69 -16.93 12.20 -23.58
C ALA A 69 -15.98 12.76 -22.51
N ILE A 70 -16.54 13.12 -21.37
CA ILE A 70 -15.86 13.81 -20.26
C ILE A 70 -14.61 13.05 -19.74
N ARG A 71 -14.52 11.74 -20.01
CA ARG A 71 -13.39 10.87 -19.62
C ARG A 71 -12.57 10.40 -20.81
N ASP A 72 -12.66 11.05 -21.96
CA ASP A 72 -11.82 10.73 -23.11
C ASP A 72 -10.35 11.04 -22.77
N VAL A 73 -9.55 9.98 -22.66
CA VAL A 73 -8.13 10.06 -22.25
C VAL A 73 -7.33 10.93 -23.22
N GLY A 74 -7.59 10.83 -24.54
CA GLY A 74 -6.90 11.62 -25.54
C GLY A 74 -7.21 13.11 -25.41
N ALA A 75 -8.48 13.45 -25.19
CA ALA A 75 -8.92 14.82 -24.96
C ALA A 75 -8.34 15.40 -23.66
N LEU A 76 -8.39 14.64 -22.56
CA LEU A 76 -7.83 15.07 -21.27
C LEU A 76 -6.32 15.34 -21.36
N LEU A 77 -5.56 14.42 -21.99
CA LEU A 77 -4.12 14.60 -22.18
C LEU A 77 -3.81 15.81 -23.06
N LEU A 78 -4.58 16.02 -24.14
CA LEU A 78 -4.39 17.13 -25.05
C LEU A 78 -4.75 18.47 -24.38
N LYS A 79 -5.81 18.50 -23.56
CA LYS A 79 -6.17 19.68 -22.75
C LYS A 79 -5.07 20.01 -21.76
N GLY A 80 -4.50 18.99 -21.08
CA GLY A 80 -3.35 19.16 -20.20
C GLY A 80 -2.17 19.83 -20.94
N LEU A 81 -1.82 19.36 -22.14
CA LEU A 81 -0.76 19.93 -22.95
C LEU A 81 -1.03 21.38 -23.33
N LEU A 82 -2.25 21.71 -23.75
CA LEU A 82 -2.63 23.08 -24.12
C LEU A 82 -2.56 24.03 -22.92
N ARG A 83 -3.00 23.59 -21.74
CA ARG A 83 -2.88 24.38 -20.50
C ARG A 83 -1.43 24.54 -20.05
N GLU A 84 -0.59 23.51 -20.21
CA GLU A 84 0.84 23.60 -19.97
C GLU A 84 1.50 24.65 -20.87
N GLN A 85 1.19 24.63 -22.18
CA GLN A 85 1.71 25.62 -23.14
C GLN A 85 1.21 27.05 -22.86
N ALA A 86 0.03 27.18 -22.30
CA ALA A 86 -0.54 28.47 -21.87
C ALA A 86 0.05 28.97 -20.53
N GLY A 87 0.92 28.19 -19.87
CA GLY A 87 1.50 28.53 -18.56
C GLY A 87 0.55 28.32 -17.37
N ASP A 88 -0.61 27.72 -17.59
CA ASP A 88 -1.57 27.39 -16.53
C ASP A 88 -1.23 26.02 -15.93
N ALA A 89 -0.19 25.98 -15.07
CA ALA A 89 0.30 24.76 -14.46
C ALA A 89 -0.76 24.06 -13.60
N ARG A 90 -1.66 24.81 -12.97
CA ARG A 90 -2.72 24.25 -12.12
C ARG A 90 -3.76 23.48 -12.94
N ALA A 91 -4.24 24.10 -14.03
CA ALA A 91 -5.17 23.44 -14.93
C ALA A 91 -4.50 22.25 -15.64
N ALA A 92 -3.27 22.42 -16.14
CA ALA A 92 -2.51 21.35 -16.78
C ALA A 92 -2.39 20.12 -15.86
N THR A 93 -1.97 20.31 -14.60
CA THR A 93 -1.86 19.25 -13.60
C THR A 93 -3.20 18.54 -13.38
N SER A 94 -4.32 19.30 -13.33
CA SER A 94 -5.66 18.73 -13.13
C SER A 94 -6.07 17.81 -14.28
N PHE A 95 -5.91 18.26 -15.52
CA PHE A 95 -6.25 17.47 -16.70
C PHE A 95 -5.36 16.24 -16.86
N TYR A 96 -4.05 16.38 -16.67
CA TYR A 96 -3.11 15.25 -16.73
C TYR A 96 -3.40 14.21 -15.65
N ARG A 97 -3.64 14.61 -14.39
CA ARG A 97 -4.01 13.68 -13.32
C ARG A 97 -5.27 12.90 -13.63
N THR A 98 -6.30 13.59 -14.16
CA THR A 98 -7.56 12.93 -14.53
C THR A 98 -7.35 11.91 -15.65
N ALA A 99 -6.55 12.24 -16.67
CA ALA A 99 -6.21 11.32 -17.75
C ALA A 99 -5.43 10.08 -17.24
N LEU A 100 -4.42 10.31 -16.39
CA LEU A 100 -3.59 9.23 -15.83
C LEU A 100 -4.40 8.32 -14.91
N ALA A 101 -5.32 8.86 -14.12
CA ALA A 101 -6.24 8.07 -13.29
C ALA A 101 -7.17 7.20 -14.15
N GLN A 102 -7.68 7.74 -15.29
CA GLN A 102 -8.50 6.95 -16.21
C GLN A 102 -7.68 5.83 -16.87
N ILE A 103 -6.43 6.10 -17.29
CA ILE A 103 -5.51 5.09 -17.83
C ILE A 103 -5.27 3.97 -16.81
N ALA A 104 -5.03 4.32 -15.54
CA ALA A 104 -4.84 3.33 -14.47
C ALA A 104 -6.10 2.48 -14.24
N PHE A 105 -7.28 3.09 -14.34
CA PHE A 105 -8.56 2.37 -14.22
C PHE A 105 -8.81 1.40 -15.38
N ASP A 106 -8.54 1.83 -16.62
CA ASP A 106 -8.75 1.03 -17.82
C ASP A 106 -7.68 -0.08 -17.99
N GLY A 107 -6.55 0.05 -17.30
CA GLY A 107 -5.42 -0.90 -17.35
C GLY A 107 -4.67 -0.94 -18.67
N GLN A 108 -5.01 -0.07 -19.63
CA GLN A 108 -4.39 -0.02 -20.95
C GLN A 108 -4.21 1.42 -21.42
N ILE A 109 -3.08 1.67 -22.09
CA ILE A 109 -2.83 2.95 -22.76
C ILE A 109 -2.73 2.74 -24.27
N PRO A 110 -3.52 3.44 -25.09
CA PRO A 110 -3.40 3.41 -26.54
C PRO A 110 -1.97 3.78 -26.97
N PRO A 111 -1.33 3.03 -27.89
CA PRO A 111 0.05 3.30 -28.30
C PRO A 111 0.30 4.74 -28.74
N ALA A 112 -0.66 5.36 -29.41
CA ALA A 112 -0.57 6.75 -29.88
C ALA A 112 -0.53 7.80 -28.75
N LEU A 113 -0.99 7.46 -27.54
CA LEU A 113 -1.05 8.36 -26.39
C LEU A 113 0.09 8.19 -25.41
N ARG A 114 0.93 7.16 -25.56
CA ARG A 114 2.00 6.82 -24.60
C ARG A 114 2.96 7.97 -24.35
N GLN A 115 3.41 8.64 -25.42
CA GLN A 115 4.36 9.75 -25.28
C GLN A 115 3.73 10.95 -24.56
N LEU A 116 2.47 11.26 -24.87
CA LEU A 116 1.77 12.36 -24.22
C LEU A 116 1.43 12.04 -22.76
N ALA A 117 1.09 10.79 -22.45
CA ALA A 117 0.89 10.35 -21.08
C ALA A 117 2.19 10.42 -20.26
N ALA A 118 3.32 9.93 -20.80
CA ALA A 118 4.61 10.05 -20.13
C ALA A 118 5.02 11.51 -19.86
N ARG A 119 4.70 12.44 -20.80
CA ARG A 119 4.87 13.88 -20.57
C ARG A 119 4.01 14.37 -19.42
N GLY A 120 2.74 13.96 -19.39
CA GLY A 120 1.79 14.29 -18.32
C GLY A 120 2.26 13.79 -16.95
N GLU A 121 2.77 12.56 -16.88
CA GLU A 121 3.37 11.99 -15.66
C GLU A 121 4.54 12.84 -15.16
N ALA A 122 5.47 13.17 -16.05
CA ALA A 122 6.64 14.00 -15.70
C ALA A 122 6.22 15.40 -15.23
N PHE A 123 5.23 16.02 -15.91
CA PHE A 123 4.71 17.33 -15.54
C PHE A 123 4.04 17.31 -14.17
N VAL A 124 3.19 16.33 -13.90
CA VAL A 124 2.51 16.17 -12.61
C VAL A 124 3.53 15.95 -11.48
N ALA A 125 4.57 15.14 -11.72
CA ALA A 125 5.63 14.92 -10.74
C ALA A 125 6.42 16.19 -10.43
N ALA A 126 6.80 16.97 -11.46
CA ALA A 126 7.48 18.25 -11.29
C ALA A 126 6.61 19.26 -10.52
N SER A 127 5.34 19.41 -10.92
CA SER A 127 4.37 20.32 -10.27
C SER A 127 4.13 19.95 -8.80
N ALA A 128 4.15 18.66 -8.45
CA ALA A 128 4.04 18.23 -7.06
C ALA A 128 5.28 18.60 -6.25
N GLY A 129 6.47 18.54 -6.86
CA GLY A 129 7.73 18.99 -6.25
C GLY A 129 7.74 20.50 -5.97
N ASP A 130 7.35 21.28 -6.95
CA ASP A 130 7.27 22.75 -6.85
C ASP A 130 6.23 23.17 -5.79
N PHE A 131 5.06 22.54 -5.78
CA PHE A 131 4.02 22.78 -4.78
C PHE A 131 4.51 22.43 -3.36
N THR A 132 5.19 21.30 -3.20
CA THR A 132 5.77 20.91 -1.92
C THR A 132 6.81 21.94 -1.45
N SER A 133 7.71 22.34 -2.34
CA SER A 133 8.75 23.33 -2.03
C SER A 133 8.15 24.67 -1.63
N HIS A 134 7.11 25.12 -2.32
CA HIS A 134 6.37 26.34 -1.98
C HIS A 134 5.72 26.22 -0.59
N LEU A 135 5.02 25.11 -0.30
CA LEU A 135 4.40 24.91 1.00
C LEU A 135 5.43 24.91 2.14
N LEU A 136 6.56 24.21 1.97
CA LEU A 136 7.60 24.15 3.00
C LEU A 136 8.27 25.54 3.21
N ALA A 137 8.44 26.32 2.14
CA ALA A 137 8.97 27.68 2.26
C ALA A 137 8.02 28.61 3.02
N GLU A 138 6.71 28.50 2.81
CA GLU A 138 5.69 29.30 3.51
C GLU A 138 5.46 28.87 4.96
N LEU A 139 5.57 27.55 5.24
CA LEU A 139 5.28 26.99 6.57
C LEU A 139 6.48 27.05 7.53
N GLY A 140 7.70 27.21 7.01
CA GLY A 140 8.94 27.20 7.79
C GLY A 140 9.32 25.82 8.35
N ASP A 141 10.42 25.78 9.10
CA ASP A 141 11.01 24.53 9.61
C ASP A 141 10.39 23.99 10.91
N GLU A 142 9.42 24.70 11.51
CA GLU A 142 8.86 24.39 12.83
C GLU A 142 7.59 23.52 12.78
N LEU A 143 7.44 22.66 11.78
CA LEU A 143 6.31 21.74 11.71
C LEU A 143 6.48 20.56 12.67
N SER A 144 5.43 20.24 13.44
CA SER A 144 5.39 18.97 14.17
C SER A 144 5.46 17.78 13.20
N SER A 145 5.93 16.63 13.69
CA SER A 145 5.99 15.40 12.87
C SER A 145 4.64 15.03 12.22
N THR A 146 3.54 15.27 12.94
CA THR A 146 2.17 15.06 12.43
C THR A 146 1.85 16.00 11.26
N MET A 147 2.24 17.29 11.37
CA MET A 147 2.02 18.25 10.27
C MET A 147 2.93 17.97 9.07
N GLN A 148 4.17 17.53 9.30
CA GLN A 148 5.06 17.07 8.22
C GLN A 148 4.43 15.91 7.47
N GLU A 149 3.91 14.90 8.18
CA GLU A 149 3.19 13.78 7.55
C GLU A 149 1.94 14.25 6.79
N ALA A 150 1.16 15.19 7.34
CA ALA A 150 0.00 15.77 6.66
C ALA A 150 0.37 16.46 5.34
N VAL A 151 1.49 17.19 5.30
CA VAL A 151 2.02 17.81 4.08
C VAL A 151 2.47 16.73 3.09
N GLU A 152 3.13 15.67 3.54
CA GLU A 152 3.55 14.56 2.67
C GLU A 152 2.35 13.80 2.07
N LEU A 153 1.27 13.62 2.83
CA LEU A 153 -0.01 13.07 2.33
C LEU A 153 -0.66 14.02 1.32
N LEU A 154 -0.72 15.31 1.63
CA LEU A 154 -1.29 16.34 0.73
C LEU A 154 -0.55 16.40 -0.61
N THR A 155 0.76 16.26 -0.59
CA THR A 155 1.61 16.32 -1.78
C THR A 155 1.75 14.98 -2.51
N GLY A 156 1.16 13.90 -1.97
CA GLY A 156 1.21 12.57 -2.55
C GLY A 156 2.56 11.85 -2.36
N LYS A 157 3.45 12.37 -1.49
CA LYS A 157 4.70 11.68 -1.10
C LYS A 157 4.43 10.47 -0.21
N ARG A 158 3.32 10.49 0.53
CA ARG A 158 2.83 9.36 1.33
C ARG A 158 1.43 8.96 0.90
N GLN A 159 1.07 7.73 1.23
CA GLN A 159 -0.26 7.16 1.04
C GLN A 159 -0.93 6.97 2.40
N ILE A 160 -2.26 7.10 2.45
CA ILE A 160 -3.05 6.78 3.63
C ILE A 160 -3.21 5.27 3.71
N TYR A 161 -2.91 4.72 4.89
CA TYR A 161 -3.15 3.32 5.23
C TYR A 161 -4.09 3.28 6.44
N LEU A 162 -5.16 2.52 6.30
CA LEU A 162 -6.16 2.32 7.35
C LEU A 162 -6.09 0.90 7.89
N GLN A 163 -6.74 0.67 9.02
CA GLN A 163 -6.97 -0.68 9.56
C GLN A 163 -7.93 -1.43 8.62
N GLU A 164 -7.45 -2.54 8.06
CA GLU A 164 -8.21 -3.42 7.16
C GLU A 164 -8.11 -4.88 7.62
N PRO A 165 -8.59 -5.22 8.84
CA PRO A 165 -8.51 -6.58 9.34
C PRO A 165 -9.41 -7.52 8.53
N LYS A 166 -8.93 -8.73 8.27
CA LYS A 166 -9.62 -9.69 7.39
C LYS A 166 -10.80 -10.43 8.03
N VAL A 167 -10.88 -10.46 9.36
CA VAL A 167 -11.87 -11.30 10.09
C VAL A 167 -12.74 -10.47 11.00
N PHE A 168 -12.17 -9.64 11.87
CA PHE A 168 -12.96 -8.91 12.85
C PHE A 168 -12.46 -7.47 12.99
N TYR A 169 -13.36 -6.53 12.85
CA TYR A 169 -13.12 -5.10 12.98
C TYR A 169 -13.88 -4.54 14.19
N TYR A 170 -13.15 -4.02 15.16
CA TYR A 170 -13.69 -3.26 16.28
C TYR A 170 -13.66 -1.76 15.92
N PRO A 171 -14.82 -1.08 15.86
CA PRO A 171 -14.89 0.32 15.42
C PRO A 171 -14.34 1.30 16.46
N GLY A 172 -13.92 2.47 15.97
CA GLY A 172 -13.53 3.60 16.83
C GLY A 172 -12.10 3.56 17.38
N LEU A 173 -11.30 2.55 17.04
CA LEU A 173 -9.89 2.52 17.45
C LEU A 173 -9.05 3.54 16.65
N PRO A 174 -8.04 4.17 17.27
CA PRO A 174 -7.16 5.10 16.59
C PRO A 174 -6.37 4.40 15.49
N GLN A 175 -6.18 5.11 14.36
CA GLN A 175 -5.37 4.65 13.22
C GLN A 175 -3.89 4.91 13.52
N ARG A 176 -3.29 4.11 14.40
CA ARG A 176 -1.92 4.24 14.83
C ARG A 176 -1.11 3.04 14.37
N ARG A 177 0.09 3.28 13.86
CA ARG A 177 0.97 2.24 13.30
C ARG A 177 1.79 1.53 14.38
N PHE A 178 2.50 2.33 15.19
CA PHE A 178 3.39 1.83 16.24
C PHE A 178 3.08 2.48 17.59
N TRP A 179 3.36 1.75 18.67
CA TRP A 179 3.31 2.21 20.06
C TRP A 179 4.72 2.31 20.61
N GLY A 180 4.96 3.29 21.50
CA GLY A 180 6.22 3.39 22.23
C GLY A 180 6.34 2.34 23.32
N PRO A 181 7.55 1.83 23.61
CA PRO A 181 7.74 0.85 24.68
C PRO A 181 7.37 1.40 26.07
N GLU A 182 7.42 2.72 26.27
CA GLU A 182 7.01 3.42 27.50
C GLU A 182 5.52 3.25 27.84
N GLU A 183 4.70 2.87 26.87
CA GLU A 183 3.29 2.58 27.07
C GLU A 183 3.03 1.18 27.68
N PHE A 184 4.07 0.35 27.75
CA PHE A 184 4.00 -1.03 28.20
C PHE A 184 5.04 -1.32 29.29
N PRO A 185 4.79 -0.96 30.57
CA PRO A 185 5.77 -1.13 31.66
C PRO A 185 6.30 -2.55 31.84
N TRP A 186 5.50 -3.57 31.51
CA TRP A 186 5.89 -4.98 31.58
C TRP A 186 7.03 -5.37 30.60
N LEU A 187 7.31 -4.53 29.59
CA LEU A 187 8.42 -4.77 28.66
C LEU A 187 9.78 -4.71 29.35
N GLU A 188 9.95 -3.91 30.39
CA GLU A 188 11.20 -3.84 31.15
C GLU A 188 11.54 -5.19 31.79
N ASP A 189 10.57 -5.79 32.48
CA ASP A 189 10.73 -7.12 33.09
C ASP A 189 11.00 -8.19 32.03
N MET A 190 10.26 -8.17 30.91
CA MET A 190 10.44 -9.10 29.79
C MET A 190 11.84 -8.99 29.20
N LEU A 191 12.36 -7.79 28.98
CA LEU A 191 13.70 -7.56 28.43
C LEU A 191 14.80 -8.00 29.37
N GLY A 192 14.54 -8.07 30.68
CA GLY A 192 15.44 -8.68 31.64
C GLY A 192 15.79 -10.16 31.33
N HIS A 193 14.90 -10.86 30.63
CA HIS A 193 15.12 -12.23 30.17
C HIS A 193 15.88 -12.33 28.83
N LEU A 194 16.13 -11.23 28.13
CA LEU A 194 16.69 -11.26 26.77
C LEU A 194 18.02 -12.03 26.65
N PRO A 195 19.02 -11.85 27.54
CA PRO A 195 20.26 -12.62 27.43
C PRO A 195 20.06 -14.14 27.54
N ALA A 196 19.12 -14.58 28.38
CA ALA A 196 18.80 -16.00 28.53
C ALA A 196 18.02 -16.52 27.32
N MET A 197 17.09 -15.75 26.76
CA MET A 197 16.40 -16.09 25.51
C MET A 197 17.38 -16.23 24.34
N GLN A 198 18.41 -15.37 24.27
CA GLN A 198 19.45 -15.46 23.26
C GLN A 198 20.28 -16.75 23.40
N ALA A 199 20.58 -17.16 24.61
CA ALA A 199 21.29 -18.42 24.87
C ALA A 199 20.43 -19.65 24.48
N GLU A 200 19.13 -19.64 24.81
CA GLU A 200 18.19 -20.69 24.40
C GLU A 200 18.10 -20.78 22.87
N LEU A 201 18.01 -19.64 22.16
CA LEU A 201 18.00 -19.62 20.70
C LEU A 201 19.30 -20.16 20.10
N ALA A 202 20.45 -19.81 20.66
CA ALA A 202 21.74 -20.33 20.20
C ALA A 202 21.81 -21.86 20.34
N GLU A 203 21.34 -22.44 21.45
CA GLU A 203 21.27 -23.89 21.63
C GLU A 203 20.34 -24.57 20.64
N VAL A 204 19.18 -23.95 20.34
CA VAL A 204 18.24 -24.48 19.33
C VAL A 204 18.86 -24.46 17.93
N ILE A 205 19.58 -23.41 17.55
CA ILE A 205 20.27 -23.31 16.27
C ILE A 205 21.42 -24.34 16.17
N GLU A 206 22.23 -24.51 17.24
CA GLU A 206 23.31 -25.47 17.27
C GLU A 206 22.81 -26.92 17.16
N THR A 207 21.63 -27.22 17.64
CA THR A 207 20.96 -28.52 17.51
C THR A 207 20.23 -28.74 16.20
N GLY A 208 20.43 -27.87 15.19
CA GLY A 208 19.89 -28.02 13.85
C GLY A 208 18.47 -27.48 13.68
N ASP A 209 18.12 -26.40 14.36
CA ASP A 209 16.81 -25.73 14.26
C ASP A 209 15.59 -26.62 14.57
N ALA A 210 15.78 -27.65 15.38
CA ALA A 210 14.70 -28.57 15.74
C ALA A 210 13.50 -27.82 16.33
N GLY A 211 12.32 -27.96 15.73
CA GLY A 211 11.07 -27.30 16.13
C GLY A 211 10.72 -26.05 15.34
N PHE A 212 11.63 -25.52 14.51
CA PHE A 212 11.25 -24.51 13.51
C PHE A 212 10.54 -25.18 12.33
N ASP A 213 9.37 -24.69 12.03
CA ASP A 213 8.54 -25.16 10.93
C ASP A 213 8.19 -23.98 9.98
N PRO A 214 7.94 -24.22 8.67
CA PRO A 214 7.43 -23.18 7.79
C PRO A 214 6.24 -22.45 8.39
N TYR A 215 6.28 -21.11 8.43
CA TYR A 215 5.19 -20.32 9.02
C TYR A 215 3.91 -20.43 8.21
N VAL A 216 4.01 -20.36 6.87
CA VAL A 216 2.88 -20.50 5.98
C VAL A 216 2.72 -21.95 5.59
N ARG A 217 1.66 -22.59 6.12
CA ARG A 217 1.36 -24.00 5.88
C ARG A 217 0.05 -24.16 5.10
N HIS A 218 -0.08 -25.27 4.41
CA HIS A 218 -1.33 -25.68 3.77
C HIS A 218 -2.20 -26.40 4.80
N ASP A 219 -3.43 -25.93 4.95
CA ASP A 219 -4.48 -26.68 5.64
C ASP A 219 -5.20 -27.54 4.58
N PRO A 220 -5.19 -28.88 4.71
CA PRO A 220 -5.81 -29.76 3.70
C PRO A 220 -7.33 -29.54 3.56
N ASN A 221 -7.98 -28.90 4.54
CA ASN A 221 -9.42 -28.60 4.53
C ASN A 221 -9.75 -27.23 3.91
N ARG A 222 -8.74 -26.51 3.41
CA ARG A 222 -8.91 -25.17 2.81
C ARG A 222 -8.12 -25.07 1.51
N PRO A 223 -8.52 -24.19 0.58
CA PRO A 223 -7.71 -23.87 -0.58
C PRO A 223 -6.32 -23.37 -0.15
N ALA A 224 -5.28 -23.82 -0.85
CA ALA A 224 -3.92 -23.37 -0.56
C ALA A 224 -3.81 -21.85 -0.70
N PRO A 225 -3.20 -21.13 0.27
CA PRO A 225 -3.02 -19.70 0.16
C PRO A 225 -2.09 -19.36 -1.01
N ALA A 226 -2.42 -18.30 -1.75
CA ALA A 226 -1.56 -17.75 -2.81
C ALA A 226 -0.40 -16.98 -2.17
N ASN A 227 0.51 -17.69 -1.49
CA ASN A 227 1.66 -17.14 -0.81
C ASN A 227 2.94 -17.82 -1.32
N HIS A 228 3.89 -17.02 -1.79
CA HIS A 228 5.16 -17.52 -2.34
C HIS A 228 6.08 -18.19 -1.30
N LEU A 229 5.80 -18.01 0.00
CA LEU A 229 6.52 -18.64 1.13
C LEU A 229 5.80 -19.89 1.64
N LEU A 230 4.75 -20.38 0.95
CA LEU A 230 4.04 -21.58 1.35
C LEU A 230 4.99 -22.79 1.40
N GLY A 231 5.07 -23.42 2.57
CA GLY A 231 5.89 -24.60 2.84
C GLY A 231 7.41 -24.35 2.83
N LYS A 232 7.86 -23.09 2.83
CA LYS A 232 9.27 -22.73 2.81
C LYS A 232 9.79 -22.40 4.20
N GLU A 233 11.02 -22.80 4.48
CA GLU A 233 11.74 -22.50 5.72
C GLU A 233 12.30 -21.08 5.77
N ASP A 234 12.32 -20.37 4.63
CA ASP A 234 12.76 -18.97 4.54
C ASP A 234 12.07 -18.08 5.58
N TRP A 235 10.79 -18.34 5.85
CA TRP A 235 10.04 -17.81 6.98
C TRP A 235 9.48 -18.95 7.80
N SER A 236 10.06 -19.14 8.98
CA SER A 236 9.74 -20.27 9.86
C SER A 236 9.44 -19.80 11.29
N ALA A 237 8.76 -20.63 12.05
CA ALA A 237 8.39 -20.34 13.42
C ALA A 237 8.62 -21.52 14.37
N LEU A 238 9.13 -21.24 15.56
CA LEU A 238 9.14 -22.15 16.70
C LEU A 238 8.12 -21.65 17.72
N HIS A 239 6.99 -22.37 17.83
CA HIS A 239 5.86 -21.94 18.65
C HIS A 239 6.01 -22.33 20.11
N PHE A 240 5.71 -21.40 21.02
CA PHE A 240 5.55 -21.60 22.46
C PHE A 240 4.07 -21.69 22.85
N TRP A 241 3.25 -20.86 22.19
CA TRP A 241 1.80 -20.90 22.24
C TRP A 241 1.25 -20.96 20.82
N ARG A 242 0.25 -21.82 20.62
CA ARG A 242 -0.48 -21.94 19.36
C ARG A 242 -1.97 -22.11 19.64
N ASP A 243 -2.78 -21.23 19.10
CA ASP A 243 -4.25 -21.26 19.24
C ASP A 243 -4.74 -21.41 20.70
N GLY A 244 -4.09 -20.68 21.62
CA GLY A 244 -4.43 -20.67 23.04
C GLY A 244 -3.89 -21.87 23.84
N SER A 245 -3.05 -22.71 23.25
CA SER A 245 -2.46 -23.87 23.91
C SER A 245 -0.94 -23.77 23.94
N VAL A 246 -0.32 -24.19 25.05
CA VAL A 246 1.14 -24.29 25.18
C VAL A 246 1.65 -25.43 24.30
N VAL A 247 2.77 -25.19 23.61
CA VAL A 247 3.53 -26.24 22.92
C VAL A 247 4.58 -26.76 23.88
N GLU A 248 4.21 -27.78 24.65
CA GLU A 248 4.95 -28.26 25.82
C GLU A 248 6.41 -28.62 25.52
N GLU A 249 6.69 -29.24 24.36
CA GLU A 249 8.04 -29.62 23.95
C GLU A 249 8.94 -28.37 23.82
N ASN A 250 8.49 -27.33 23.15
CA ASN A 250 9.26 -26.11 22.99
C ASN A 250 9.33 -25.26 24.25
N ALA A 251 8.24 -25.24 25.04
CA ALA A 251 8.19 -24.56 26.32
C ALA A 251 9.22 -25.15 27.33
N ALA A 252 9.34 -26.47 27.35
CA ALA A 252 10.31 -27.17 28.23
C ALA A 252 11.77 -26.87 27.83
N ARG A 253 12.04 -26.67 26.54
CA ARG A 253 13.38 -26.33 26.02
C ARG A 253 13.78 -24.89 26.25
N CYS A 254 12.81 -23.97 26.34
CA CYS A 254 13.04 -22.54 26.40
C CYS A 254 12.34 -21.89 27.61
N PRO A 255 12.73 -22.27 28.86
CA PRO A 255 12.08 -21.77 30.06
C PRO A 255 12.23 -20.26 30.27
N ALA A 256 13.33 -19.63 29.83
CA ALA A 256 13.52 -18.19 29.93
C ALA A 256 12.58 -17.43 28.99
N THR A 257 12.35 -17.96 27.79
CA THR A 257 11.37 -17.41 26.86
C THR A 257 9.94 -17.53 27.41
N MET A 258 9.61 -18.64 28.05
CA MET A 258 8.32 -18.80 28.73
C MET A 258 8.17 -17.84 29.93
N ALA A 259 9.24 -17.62 30.72
CA ALA A 259 9.23 -16.64 31.80
C ALA A 259 9.06 -15.20 31.26
N ALA A 260 9.72 -14.88 30.17
CA ALA A 260 9.53 -13.58 29.49
C ALA A 260 8.06 -13.38 29.00
N LEU A 261 7.47 -14.39 28.37
CA LEU A 261 6.07 -14.35 27.93
C LEU A 261 5.08 -14.20 29.09
N ALA A 262 5.41 -14.73 30.28
CA ALA A 262 4.58 -14.58 31.48
C ALA A 262 4.50 -13.13 32.00
N CYS A 263 5.43 -12.24 31.61
CA CYS A 263 5.39 -10.82 31.95
C CYS A 263 4.31 -10.08 31.14
N ALA A 264 3.93 -10.59 29.95
CA ALA A 264 3.03 -9.89 29.02
C ALA A 264 1.55 -10.22 29.28
N PRO A 265 0.62 -9.26 29.08
CA PRO A 265 -0.82 -9.48 29.19
C PRO A 265 -1.37 -10.16 27.93
N LEU A 266 -1.01 -11.42 27.74
CA LEU A 266 -1.42 -12.20 26.58
C LEU A 266 -2.95 -12.42 26.54
N PRO A 267 -3.64 -12.26 25.39
CA PRO A 267 -5.06 -12.55 25.27
C PRO A 267 -5.35 -14.03 25.54
N GLN A 268 -6.37 -14.30 26.36
CA GLN A 268 -6.79 -15.67 26.69
C GLN A 268 -8.12 -15.96 25.99
N ILE A 269 -8.07 -16.55 24.78
CA ILE A 269 -9.24 -16.95 24.01
C ILE A 269 -9.08 -18.42 23.61
N PRO A 270 -9.80 -19.36 24.27
CA PRO A 270 -9.66 -20.78 24.01
C PRO A 270 -9.80 -21.15 22.53
N GLY A 271 -8.87 -21.95 22.03
CA GLY A 271 -8.81 -22.38 20.63
C GLY A 271 -8.38 -21.29 19.63
N ARG A 272 -7.85 -20.13 20.13
CA ARG A 272 -7.46 -19.01 19.26
C ARG A 272 -6.26 -18.21 19.74
N SER A 273 -6.21 -17.84 21.00
CA SER A 273 -5.16 -16.98 21.59
C SER A 273 -4.81 -17.45 23.00
N PRO A 274 -3.54 -17.26 23.44
CA PRO A 274 -2.48 -16.54 22.75
C PRO A 274 -1.81 -17.33 21.64
N ASN A 275 -1.14 -16.60 20.73
CA ASN A 275 -0.11 -17.11 19.85
C ASN A 275 1.21 -16.42 20.18
N ALA A 276 2.26 -17.21 20.40
CA ALA A 276 3.60 -16.72 20.67
C ALA A 276 4.65 -17.67 20.10
N HIS A 277 5.63 -17.12 19.38
CA HIS A 277 6.64 -17.93 18.72
C HIS A 277 7.91 -17.13 18.42
N TRP A 278 9.01 -17.81 18.26
CA TRP A 278 10.13 -17.22 17.55
C TRP A 278 9.86 -17.22 16.05
N SER A 279 9.87 -16.04 15.45
CA SER A 279 9.76 -15.86 14.01
C SER A 279 11.13 -15.66 13.40
N SER A 280 11.55 -16.59 12.55
CA SER A 280 12.83 -16.59 11.85
C SER A 280 12.64 -16.15 10.41
N LEU A 281 13.46 -15.21 9.95
CA LEU A 281 13.47 -14.72 8.57
C LEU A 281 14.90 -14.85 8.01
N LEU A 282 15.07 -15.72 7.01
CA LEU A 282 16.37 -15.96 6.37
C LEU A 282 16.76 -14.80 5.42
N PRO A 283 18.07 -14.68 5.08
CA PRO A 283 18.55 -13.70 4.11
C PRO A 283 17.79 -13.74 2.79
N GLY A 284 17.50 -12.56 2.22
CA GLY A 284 16.80 -12.41 0.95
C GLY A 284 15.28 -12.64 1.01
N THR A 285 14.72 -12.99 2.16
CA THR A 285 13.29 -13.29 2.30
C THR A 285 12.46 -12.02 2.43
N HIS A 286 11.35 -11.99 1.69
CA HIS A 286 10.38 -10.89 1.72
C HIS A 286 8.98 -11.42 2.06
N ILE A 287 8.46 -11.04 3.22
CA ILE A 287 7.05 -11.20 3.58
C ILE A 287 6.30 -10.05 2.92
N LYS A 288 5.58 -10.34 1.83
CA LYS A 288 4.91 -9.33 1.00
C LYS A 288 3.82 -8.57 1.77
N PRO A 289 3.42 -7.35 1.31
CA PRO A 289 2.37 -6.55 1.93
C PRO A 289 1.10 -7.36 2.19
N HIS A 290 0.60 -7.27 3.42
CA HIS A 290 -0.62 -7.92 3.87
C HIS A 290 -1.17 -7.23 5.11
N SER A 291 -2.43 -7.51 5.45
CA SER A 291 -3.08 -7.06 6.69
C SER A 291 -3.42 -8.27 7.56
N GLY A 292 -3.38 -8.07 8.86
CA GLY A 292 -3.72 -9.07 9.86
C GLY A 292 -5.21 -9.40 9.93
N MET A 293 -5.57 -10.22 10.89
CA MET A 293 -6.94 -10.74 11.02
C MET A 293 -7.85 -9.86 11.87
N LEU A 294 -7.30 -9.17 12.85
CA LEU A 294 -8.05 -8.46 13.91
C LEU A 294 -7.38 -7.12 14.19
N ASN A 295 -8.16 -6.04 14.39
CA ASN A 295 -7.62 -4.79 14.91
C ASN A 295 -7.72 -4.67 16.45
N THR A 296 -8.13 -5.75 17.12
CA THR A 296 -8.32 -5.78 18.58
C THR A 296 -7.07 -6.15 19.36
N ARG A 297 -5.99 -6.45 18.66
CA ARG A 297 -4.69 -6.82 19.21
C ARG A 297 -3.57 -5.98 18.62
N LEU A 298 -2.46 -5.92 19.32
CA LEU A 298 -1.18 -5.46 18.80
C LEU A 298 -0.24 -6.65 18.70
N ILE A 299 0.64 -6.61 17.73
CA ILE A 299 1.75 -7.56 17.59
C ILE A 299 2.99 -6.94 18.24
N CYS A 300 3.65 -7.74 19.08
CA CYS A 300 4.92 -7.38 19.72
C CYS A 300 6.04 -8.20 19.10
N HIS A 301 7.12 -7.54 18.72
CA HIS A 301 8.39 -8.16 18.34
C HIS A 301 9.46 -7.80 19.35
N ILE A 302 10.03 -8.80 20.03
CA ILE A 302 11.26 -8.63 20.81
C ILE A 302 12.40 -9.20 19.98
N PRO A 303 13.36 -8.36 19.52
CA PRO A 303 14.50 -8.81 18.72
C PRO A 303 15.43 -9.69 19.54
N ILE A 304 15.54 -10.98 19.20
CA ILE A 304 16.43 -11.95 19.85
C ILE A 304 17.76 -12.02 19.10
N LEU A 305 17.68 -12.20 17.77
CA LEU A 305 18.81 -12.18 16.86
C LEU A 305 18.49 -11.16 15.76
N THR A 306 19.31 -10.12 15.63
CA THR A 306 19.10 -9.07 14.65
C THR A 306 20.05 -9.23 13.45
N ALA A 307 19.63 -8.73 12.32
CA ALA A 307 20.44 -8.63 11.11
C ALA A 307 20.42 -7.18 10.60
N PRO A 308 21.57 -6.63 10.20
CA PRO A 308 21.57 -5.36 9.47
C PRO A 308 20.74 -5.48 8.19
N ASP A 309 20.20 -4.36 7.72
CA ASP A 309 19.39 -4.28 6.50
C ASP A 309 18.10 -5.15 6.53
N CYS A 310 17.62 -5.44 7.73
CA CYS A 310 16.35 -6.12 7.95
C CYS A 310 15.31 -5.11 8.49
N TRP A 311 14.12 -5.05 7.87
CA TRP A 311 13.15 -4.01 8.17
C TRP A 311 11.70 -4.51 8.16
N LEU A 312 10.86 -3.76 8.91
CA LEU A 312 9.40 -3.89 8.97
C LEU A 312 8.79 -2.55 8.55
N ARG A 313 7.89 -2.56 7.56
CA ARG A 313 7.03 -1.43 7.21
C ARG A 313 5.61 -1.70 7.73
N VAL A 314 5.04 -0.70 8.39
CA VAL A 314 3.62 -0.67 8.77
C VAL A 314 3.01 0.61 8.22
N GLY A 315 2.08 0.50 7.30
CA GLY A 315 1.58 1.63 6.54
C GLY A 315 2.72 2.35 5.81
N SER A 316 2.87 3.65 6.07
CA SER A 316 3.92 4.49 5.48
C SER A 316 5.19 4.61 6.34
N GLU A 317 5.32 3.84 7.44
CA GLU A 317 6.46 3.92 8.36
C GLU A 317 7.28 2.64 8.35
N THR A 318 8.61 2.77 8.17
CA THR A 318 9.55 1.65 8.16
C THR A 318 10.50 1.75 9.35
N ARG A 319 10.69 0.63 10.06
CA ARG A 319 11.63 0.49 11.18
C ARG A 319 12.50 -0.75 11.01
N GLY A 320 13.77 -0.65 11.42
CA GLY A 320 14.65 -1.79 11.60
C GLY A 320 14.40 -2.51 12.93
N TRP A 321 14.98 -3.70 13.11
CA TRP A 321 15.05 -4.36 14.42
C TRP A 321 16.40 -4.08 15.06
N GLU A 322 16.39 -3.38 16.17
CA GLU A 322 17.56 -3.09 16.98
C GLU A 322 17.60 -4.01 18.21
N PRO A 323 18.78 -4.49 18.64
CA PRO A 323 18.89 -5.37 19.81
C PRO A 323 18.25 -4.72 21.05
N GLY A 324 17.33 -5.44 21.71
CA GLY A 324 16.69 -4.97 22.92
C GLY A 324 15.66 -3.84 22.75
N VAL A 325 15.34 -3.44 21.52
CA VAL A 325 14.31 -2.43 21.23
C VAL A 325 13.06 -3.11 20.70
N PRO A 326 12.00 -3.23 21.52
CA PRO A 326 10.75 -3.84 21.10
C PRO A 326 10.04 -3.03 20.00
N LEU A 327 9.38 -3.71 19.06
CA LEU A 327 8.42 -3.10 18.16
C LEU A 327 7.01 -3.58 18.54
N VAL A 328 6.12 -2.64 18.85
CA VAL A 328 4.71 -2.91 19.11
C VAL A 328 3.90 -2.19 18.05
N PHE A 329 3.10 -2.92 17.27
CA PHE A 329 2.43 -2.37 16.11
C PHE A 329 1.06 -3.01 15.82
N ASP A 330 0.26 -2.31 15.02
CA ASP A 330 -1.04 -2.76 14.54
C ASP A 330 -0.89 -3.51 13.20
N ASP A 331 -0.99 -4.83 13.24
CA ASP A 331 -0.90 -5.70 12.06
C ASP A 331 -2.13 -5.63 11.16
N SER A 332 -3.24 -5.03 11.62
CA SER A 332 -4.42 -4.81 10.79
C SER A 332 -4.24 -3.71 9.76
N ILE A 333 -3.25 -2.84 9.93
CA ILE A 333 -2.75 -1.93 8.90
C ILE A 333 -1.83 -2.74 7.96
N GLU A 334 -1.88 -2.47 6.65
CA GLU A 334 -0.99 -3.13 5.70
C GLU A 334 0.47 -3.04 6.16
N HIS A 335 1.11 -4.20 6.27
CA HIS A 335 2.50 -4.31 6.69
C HIS A 335 3.25 -5.36 5.87
N GLU A 336 4.56 -5.22 5.84
CA GLU A 336 5.50 -6.14 5.20
C GLU A 336 6.83 -6.17 5.93
N ALA A 337 7.56 -7.26 5.78
CA ALA A 337 8.89 -7.41 6.39
C ALA A 337 9.87 -7.99 5.40
N LYS A 338 11.11 -7.52 5.42
CA LYS A 338 12.14 -8.01 4.51
C LYS A 338 13.49 -8.11 5.22
N ASN A 339 14.22 -9.13 4.88
CA ASN A 339 15.61 -9.32 5.27
C ASN A 339 16.49 -9.14 4.03
N ASP A 340 17.00 -7.93 3.81
CA ASP A 340 17.94 -7.61 2.74
C ASP A 340 19.41 -7.89 3.15
N GLY A 341 19.62 -8.30 4.42
CA GLY A 341 20.94 -8.61 4.97
C GLY A 341 21.44 -10.00 4.60
N SER A 342 22.60 -10.35 5.16
CA SER A 342 23.28 -11.64 4.95
C SER A 342 23.15 -12.61 6.12
N GLN A 343 22.44 -12.22 7.18
CA GLN A 343 22.27 -13.01 8.40
C GLN A 343 20.78 -13.26 8.68
N ARG A 344 20.51 -14.36 9.42
CA ARG A 344 19.16 -14.67 9.91
C ARG A 344 18.70 -13.60 10.93
N ARG A 345 17.43 -13.20 10.87
CA ARG A 345 16.77 -12.42 11.91
C ARG A 345 15.77 -13.31 12.67
N VAL A 346 15.82 -13.29 14.01
CA VAL A 346 14.82 -13.95 14.86
C VAL A 346 14.25 -12.96 15.87
N VAL A 347 12.93 -12.88 15.93
CA VAL A 347 12.19 -12.11 16.93
C VAL A 347 11.26 -13.04 17.72
N LEU A 348 11.08 -12.78 19.01
CA LEU A 348 9.94 -13.31 19.73
C LEU A 348 8.71 -12.49 19.33
N LEU A 349 7.78 -13.13 18.61
CA LEU A 349 6.53 -12.55 18.14
C LEU A 349 5.40 -13.06 19.01
N PHE A 350 4.60 -12.15 19.56
CA PHE A 350 3.41 -12.49 20.33
C PHE A 350 2.36 -11.36 20.20
N GLU A 351 1.15 -11.66 20.63
CA GLU A 351 0.03 -10.72 20.59
C GLU A 351 -0.37 -10.26 22.00
N ILE A 352 -0.81 -9.00 22.10
CA ILE A 352 -1.42 -8.44 23.29
C ILE A 352 -2.76 -7.79 22.96
N TRP A 353 -3.63 -7.63 23.96
CA TRP A 353 -4.80 -6.78 23.78
C TRP A 353 -4.40 -5.34 23.47
N ARG A 354 -5.14 -4.71 22.59
CA ARG A 354 -5.04 -3.28 22.38
C ARG A 354 -5.42 -2.53 23.65
N PRO A 355 -4.58 -1.58 24.14
CA PRO A 355 -4.83 -0.87 25.41
C PRO A 355 -6.18 -0.13 25.42
N GLU A 356 -6.60 0.39 24.27
CA GLU A 356 -7.82 1.19 24.12
C GLU A 356 -9.12 0.39 24.24
N ILE A 357 -9.07 -0.95 24.23
CA ILE A 357 -10.27 -1.79 24.35
C ILE A 357 -10.59 -2.04 25.84
N PRO A 358 -11.79 -1.66 26.30
CA PRO A 358 -12.24 -1.91 27.67
C PRO A 358 -12.27 -3.41 27.98
N GLU A 359 -12.05 -3.78 29.25
CA GLU A 359 -12.02 -5.17 29.68
C GLU A 359 -13.35 -5.90 29.41
N GLU A 360 -14.47 -5.24 29.58
CA GLU A 360 -15.80 -5.77 29.25
C GLU A 360 -15.93 -6.17 27.77
N ASP A 361 -15.36 -5.37 26.87
CA ASP A 361 -15.39 -5.65 25.44
C ASP A 361 -14.39 -6.76 25.09
N ARG A 362 -13.22 -6.83 25.75
CA ARG A 362 -12.29 -7.97 25.59
C ARG A 362 -12.99 -9.28 25.94
N ALA A 363 -13.75 -9.32 27.04
CA ALA A 363 -14.55 -10.48 27.42
C ALA A 363 -15.65 -10.79 26.41
N ALA A 364 -16.31 -9.77 25.85
CA ALA A 364 -17.30 -9.96 24.80
C ALA A 364 -16.69 -10.50 23.51
N ILE A 365 -15.57 -9.98 23.07
CA ILE A 365 -14.81 -10.44 21.90
C ILE A 365 -14.39 -11.91 22.09
N ALA A 366 -13.91 -12.29 23.26
CA ALA A 366 -13.56 -13.67 23.54
C ALA A 366 -14.77 -14.62 23.38
N ARG A 367 -15.95 -14.23 23.88
CA ARG A 367 -17.21 -14.99 23.71
C ARG A 367 -17.65 -15.09 22.25
N ILE A 368 -17.49 -13.98 21.47
CA ILE A 368 -17.80 -14.01 20.03
C ILE A 368 -16.96 -15.07 19.34
N PHE A 369 -15.66 -15.10 19.59
CA PHE A 369 -14.77 -16.09 18.95
C PHE A 369 -15.01 -17.53 19.39
N GLN A 370 -15.38 -17.75 20.66
CA GLN A 370 -15.81 -19.06 21.13
C GLN A 370 -17.10 -19.52 20.43
N ALA A 371 -18.07 -18.62 20.26
CA ALA A 371 -19.31 -18.92 19.55
C ALA A 371 -19.08 -19.25 18.07
N ILE A 372 -18.14 -18.52 17.41
CA ILE A 372 -17.73 -18.82 16.02
C ILE A 372 -17.08 -20.21 15.96
N GLY A 373 -16.19 -20.55 16.89
CA GLY A 373 -15.53 -21.85 16.95
C GLY A 373 -16.52 -23.00 17.12
N SER A 374 -17.50 -22.86 18.01
CA SER A 374 -18.54 -23.90 18.22
C SER A 374 -19.46 -24.09 17.03
N TYR A 375 -19.76 -23.03 16.27
CA TYR A 375 -20.54 -23.09 15.03
C TYR A 375 -19.83 -23.85 13.90
N SER A 376 -18.50 -23.70 13.82
CA SER A 376 -17.69 -24.34 12.79
C SER A 376 -17.38 -25.81 13.08
N SER A 377 -17.65 -26.30 14.30
CA SER A 377 -17.39 -27.68 14.73
C SER A 377 -18.60 -28.59 14.67
N GLY A 378 -19.75 -28.07 14.26
CA GLY A 378 -21.01 -28.83 13.99
C GLY A 378 -21.21 -29.01 12.50
#